data_9902487b6b68f781a6dc78d0340fa28f
#
_entry.id   9902487b6b68f781a6dc78d0340fa28f
#
_cell.length_a   1.000
_cell.length_b   1.000
_cell.length_c   1.000
_cell.angle_alpha   90.00
_cell.angle_beta   90.00
_cell.angle_gamma   90.00
#
_symmetry.space_group_name_H-M   'P 1'
#
loop_
_entity.id
_entity.type
_entity.pdbx_description
1 polymer ?
#
loop_
_entity_poly.entity_id
_entity_poly.type
_entity_poly.pdbx_seq_one_letter_code
_entity_poly.pdbx_strand_id
1 'polypeptide(L)'
;VQKLVNDIELEFDGVVVVCAGVHSRSLAKTVGDNLPIYPVKGYSITIQNPEIAPWTSLLDDEAKIVASRLGADRLRVAGTAELNGYNYDIVQARIRPLIEWAERMFPGINTEYVTSWAGLRPMTPNMMPIVKQSKYNKQVYYNTGHGHLGWTLSAKTALIISNEISKNP
;
A
#
# COMPACT_ATOMS: atom_id res chain seq x y z
N VAL A 1 7.57 -20.47 2.14
CA VAL A 1 6.20 -19.97 2.38
C VAL A 1 5.30 -21.12 2.88
N GLN A 2 5.28 -22.25 2.19
CA GLN A 2 4.53 -23.43 2.64
C GLN A 2 5.05 -23.97 3.98
N LYS A 3 6.38 -23.92 4.17
CA LYS A 3 7.02 -24.30 5.45
C LYS A 3 6.61 -23.33 6.58
N LEU A 4 6.47 -22.04 6.32
CA LEU A 4 6.07 -21.05 7.30
C LEU A 4 4.64 -21.31 7.82
N VAL A 5 3.70 -21.68 6.94
CA VAL A 5 2.31 -22.01 7.33
C VAL A 5 2.24 -23.33 8.10
N ASN A 6 3.01 -24.34 7.68
CA ASN A 6 3.08 -25.61 8.40
C ASN A 6 3.78 -25.46 9.76
N ASP A 7 4.85 -24.66 9.84
CA ASP A 7 5.56 -24.37 11.08
C ASP A 7 4.68 -23.57 12.07
N ILE A 8 3.81 -22.69 11.58
CA ILE A 8 2.82 -21.96 12.39
C ILE A 8 1.74 -22.90 12.93
N GLU A 9 1.26 -23.84 12.13
CA GLU A 9 0.27 -24.85 12.57
C GLU A 9 0.84 -25.82 13.62
N LEU A 10 2.15 -26.06 13.62
CA LEU A 10 2.82 -26.94 14.57
C LEU A 10 3.25 -26.27 15.88
N GLU A 11 3.45 -24.94 15.85
CA GLU A 11 4.04 -24.20 16.99
C GLU A 11 3.06 -23.22 17.65
N PHE A 12 1.87 -22.98 17.06
CA PHE A 12 0.99 -21.91 17.50
C PHE A 12 -0.46 -22.37 17.70
N ASP A 13 -0.87 -22.47 18.95
CA ASP A 13 -2.28 -22.71 19.32
C ASP A 13 -3.04 -21.37 19.35
N GLY A 14 -3.54 -20.95 18.17
CA GLY A 14 -4.22 -19.66 18.02
C GLY A 14 -4.65 -19.37 16.60
N VAL A 15 -5.00 -18.12 16.34
CA VAL A 15 -5.41 -17.65 15.01
C VAL A 15 -4.31 -16.83 14.33
N VAL A 16 -4.22 -16.92 13.01
CA VAL A 16 -3.29 -16.17 12.18
C VAL A 16 -4.06 -15.15 11.35
N VAL A 17 -3.71 -13.88 11.47
CA VAL A 17 -4.27 -12.82 10.63
C VAL A 17 -3.26 -12.39 9.57
N VAL A 18 -3.55 -12.67 8.31
CA VAL A 18 -2.69 -12.33 7.17
C VAL A 18 -2.92 -10.87 6.76
N CYS A 19 -1.94 -10.00 7.07
CA CYS A 19 -1.93 -8.57 6.76
C CYS A 19 -0.76 -8.20 5.81
N ALA A 20 -0.37 -9.09 4.89
CA ALA A 20 0.87 -9.01 4.12
C ALA A 20 0.74 -8.21 2.79
N GLY A 21 -0.26 -7.34 2.65
CA GLY A 21 -0.45 -6.50 1.47
C GLY A 21 -0.51 -7.32 0.18
N VAL A 22 0.33 -7.01 -0.81
CA VAL A 22 0.37 -7.74 -2.09
C VAL A 22 0.78 -9.20 -1.95
N HIS A 23 1.55 -9.54 -0.92
CA HIS A 23 1.99 -10.92 -0.65
C HIS A 23 0.91 -11.79 -0.01
N SER A 24 -0.19 -11.21 0.49
CA SER A 24 -1.31 -11.96 1.04
C SER A 24 -1.92 -12.95 0.03
N ARG A 25 -1.86 -12.65 -1.28
CA ARG A 25 -2.33 -13.55 -2.32
C ARG A 25 -1.53 -14.87 -2.37
N SER A 26 -0.20 -14.80 -2.24
CA SER A 26 0.64 -16.00 -2.23
C SER A 26 0.47 -16.80 -0.95
N LEU A 27 0.37 -16.13 0.20
CA LEU A 27 0.10 -16.78 1.48
C LEU A 27 -1.27 -17.47 1.50
N ALA A 28 -2.32 -16.81 1.00
CA ALA A 28 -3.66 -17.41 0.92
C ALA A 28 -3.68 -18.68 0.06
N LYS A 29 -2.92 -18.72 -1.03
CA LYS A 29 -2.81 -19.92 -1.87
C LYS A 29 -2.24 -21.13 -1.13
N THR A 30 -1.38 -20.96 -0.12
CA THR A 30 -0.80 -22.08 0.64
C THR A 30 -1.86 -22.78 1.50
N VAL A 31 -2.94 -22.08 1.87
CA VAL A 31 -4.08 -22.65 2.60
C VAL A 31 -5.28 -22.96 1.69
N GLY A 32 -5.12 -22.83 0.36
CA GLY A 32 -6.15 -23.15 -0.63
C GLY A 32 -7.05 -21.98 -1.05
N ASP A 33 -6.91 -20.79 -0.43
CA ASP A 33 -7.70 -19.62 -0.78
C ASP A 33 -7.13 -18.87 -2.00
N ASN A 34 -8.03 -18.26 -2.76
CA ASN A 34 -7.65 -17.35 -3.85
C ASN A 34 -8.14 -15.92 -3.54
N LEU A 35 -7.21 -15.03 -3.23
CA LEU A 35 -7.51 -13.62 -3.02
C LEU A 35 -7.27 -12.84 -4.32
N PRO A 36 -8.28 -12.09 -4.82
CA PRO A 36 -8.16 -11.32 -6.06
C PRO A 36 -7.39 -10.01 -5.81
N ILE A 37 -6.13 -10.13 -5.38
CA ILE A 37 -5.23 -8.99 -5.15
C ILE A 37 -4.27 -8.88 -6.33
N TYR A 38 -4.17 -7.69 -6.90
CA TYR A 38 -3.20 -7.34 -7.93
C TYR A 38 -2.28 -6.21 -7.45
N PRO A 39 -0.96 -6.33 -7.62
CA PRO A 39 -0.02 -5.28 -7.28
C PRO A 39 -0.11 -4.14 -8.30
N VAL A 40 -0.52 -2.96 -7.86
CA VAL A 40 -0.49 -1.73 -8.68
C VAL A 40 0.63 -0.85 -8.16
N LYS A 41 1.67 -0.69 -8.97
CA LYS A 41 2.85 0.09 -8.59
C LYS A 41 2.55 1.59 -8.64
N GLY A 42 2.88 2.28 -7.57
CA GLY A 42 2.87 3.73 -7.48
C GLY A 42 4.27 4.27 -7.24
N TYR A 43 4.48 5.52 -7.64
CA TYR A 43 5.76 6.20 -7.50
C TYR A 43 5.62 7.42 -6.62
N SER A 44 6.71 7.83 -6.01
CA SER A 44 6.83 9.13 -5.34
C SER A 44 8.25 9.66 -5.44
N ILE A 45 8.34 10.97 -5.30
CA ILE A 45 9.59 11.68 -5.05
C ILE A 45 9.51 12.36 -3.69
N THR A 46 10.66 12.50 -3.04
CA THR A 46 10.81 13.33 -1.84
C THR A 46 11.84 14.40 -2.14
N ILE A 47 11.41 15.66 -2.05
CA ILE A 47 12.23 16.86 -2.21
C ILE A 47 12.69 17.26 -0.82
N GLN A 48 14.02 17.44 -0.64
CA GLN A 48 14.62 17.84 0.63
C GLN A 48 14.67 19.36 0.74
N ASN A 49 14.44 19.87 1.95
CA ASN A 49 14.51 21.30 2.29
C ASN A 49 13.79 22.20 1.28
N PRO A 50 12.52 21.92 0.96
CA PRO A 50 11.78 22.75 0.02
C PRO A 50 11.49 24.10 0.70
N GLU A 51 12.11 25.18 0.23
CA GLU A 51 11.84 26.54 0.70
C GLU A 51 10.40 26.94 0.39
N ILE A 52 9.92 26.47 -0.77
CA ILE A 52 8.57 26.70 -1.26
C ILE A 52 7.80 25.38 -1.20
N ALA A 53 7.07 25.15 -0.11
CA ALA A 53 6.21 23.98 0.01
C ALA A 53 4.94 24.30 0.80
N PRO A 54 3.78 23.80 0.39
CA PRO A 54 2.53 24.06 1.09
C PRO A 54 2.54 23.42 2.48
N TRP A 55 1.92 24.07 3.45
CA TRP A 55 1.69 23.48 4.78
C TRP A 55 0.54 22.49 4.76
N THR A 56 -0.37 22.62 3.81
CA THR A 56 -1.53 21.74 3.60
C THR A 56 -1.24 20.75 2.50
N SER A 57 -1.66 19.50 2.65
CA SER A 57 -1.59 18.51 1.56
C SER A 57 -2.50 18.93 0.40
N LEU A 58 -1.99 18.78 -0.80
CA LEU A 58 -2.68 19.11 -2.04
C LEU A 58 -2.97 17.83 -2.82
N LEU A 59 -4.16 17.75 -3.39
CA LEU A 59 -4.57 16.71 -4.32
C LEU A 59 -4.91 17.35 -5.67
N ASP A 60 -4.17 16.97 -6.69
CA ASP A 60 -4.52 17.23 -8.09
C ASP A 60 -5.30 16.01 -8.61
N ASP A 61 -6.62 16.17 -8.70
CA ASP A 61 -7.48 15.04 -9.09
C ASP A 61 -7.39 14.72 -10.58
N GLU A 62 -7.02 15.66 -11.42
CA GLU A 62 -6.81 15.44 -12.85
C GLU A 62 -5.52 14.66 -13.09
N ALA A 63 -4.40 15.10 -12.53
CA ALA A 63 -3.11 14.43 -12.63
C ALA A 63 -2.99 13.18 -11.77
N LYS A 64 -3.91 12.97 -10.79
CA LYS A 64 -3.83 11.90 -9.78
C LYS A 64 -2.54 11.95 -8.97
N ILE A 65 -2.12 13.17 -8.62
CA ILE A 65 -0.92 13.45 -7.85
C ILE A 65 -1.29 14.10 -6.51
N VAL A 66 -0.62 13.66 -5.45
CA VAL A 66 -0.73 14.22 -4.10
C VAL A 66 0.62 14.79 -3.68
N ALA A 67 0.63 16.02 -3.17
CA ALA A 67 1.79 16.61 -2.51
C ALA A 67 1.50 16.76 -1.02
N SER A 68 2.41 16.30 -0.19
CA SER A 68 2.28 16.38 1.27
C SER A 68 3.61 16.76 1.92
N ARG A 69 3.58 17.77 2.79
CA ARG A 69 4.73 18.14 3.61
C ARG A 69 4.95 17.10 4.70
N LEU A 70 6.18 16.63 4.84
CA LEU A 70 6.60 15.66 5.85
C LEU A 70 7.58 16.35 6.80
N GLY A 71 7.07 16.84 7.92
CA GLY A 71 7.86 17.65 8.84
C GLY A 71 8.18 19.04 8.28
N ALA A 72 9.28 19.63 8.75
CA ALA A 72 9.68 20.97 8.30
C ALA A 72 10.50 20.96 7.00
N ASP A 73 11.16 19.85 6.70
CA ASP A 73 12.29 19.75 5.78
C ASP A 73 12.04 18.90 4.53
N ARG A 74 10.84 18.33 4.35
CA ARG A 74 10.55 17.44 3.22
C ARG A 74 9.19 17.69 2.59
N LEU A 75 9.15 17.65 1.26
CA LEU A 75 7.91 17.58 0.49
C LEU A 75 7.88 16.25 -0.27
N ARG A 76 6.86 15.44 -0.04
CA ARG A 76 6.61 14.22 -0.81
C ARG A 76 5.56 14.49 -1.89
N VAL A 77 5.89 14.17 -3.12
CA VAL A 77 4.97 14.19 -4.27
C VAL A 77 4.78 12.75 -4.72
N ALA A 78 3.56 12.25 -4.68
CA ALA A 78 3.24 10.88 -4.99
C ALA A 78 2.11 10.78 -6.01
N GLY A 79 2.21 9.83 -6.91
CA GLY A 79 1.17 9.65 -7.93
C GLY A 79 1.37 8.40 -8.73
N THR A 80 0.77 8.40 -9.91
CA THR A 80 0.85 7.38 -10.94
C THR A 80 0.35 5.99 -10.52
N ALA A 81 0.01 5.19 -11.51
CA ALA A 81 -0.34 3.79 -11.36
C ALA A 81 0.24 3.00 -12.54
N GLU A 82 0.94 1.92 -12.23
CA GLU A 82 1.54 1.05 -13.23
C GLU A 82 1.16 -0.40 -12.97
N LEU A 83 0.66 -1.07 -14.00
CA LEU A 83 0.33 -2.49 -13.98
C LEU A 83 1.53 -3.28 -14.49
N ASN A 84 2.43 -3.63 -13.59
CA ASN A 84 3.71 -4.31 -13.92
C ASN A 84 4.01 -5.47 -12.96
N GLY A 85 2.99 -6.14 -12.46
CA GLY A 85 3.14 -7.28 -11.55
C GLY A 85 3.96 -6.93 -10.30
N TYR A 86 4.78 -7.86 -9.84
CA TYR A 86 5.61 -7.72 -8.65
C TYR A 86 6.98 -7.04 -8.92
N ASN A 87 7.04 -6.17 -9.92
CA ASN A 87 8.25 -5.43 -10.24
C ASN A 87 8.39 -4.19 -9.33
N TYR A 88 9.55 -4.03 -8.69
CA TYR A 88 9.89 -2.91 -7.80
C TYR A 88 10.85 -1.88 -8.42
N ASP A 89 11.30 -2.11 -9.68
CA ASP A 89 12.23 -1.21 -10.33
C ASP A 89 11.67 0.20 -10.47
N ILE A 90 12.50 1.19 -10.22
CA ILE A 90 12.15 2.59 -10.39
C ILE A 90 12.41 2.99 -11.84
N VAL A 91 11.35 3.27 -12.58
CA VAL A 91 11.42 3.69 -13.98
C VAL A 91 11.45 5.22 -14.05
N GLN A 92 12.54 5.81 -14.56
CA GLN A 92 12.72 7.26 -14.61
C GLN A 92 11.62 7.98 -15.40
N ALA A 93 11.10 7.36 -16.47
CA ALA A 93 9.97 7.90 -17.22
C ALA A 93 8.68 8.04 -16.39
N ARG A 94 8.57 7.34 -15.24
CA ARG A 94 7.46 7.46 -14.29
C ARG A 94 7.74 8.45 -13.16
N ILE A 95 8.99 8.76 -12.90
CA ILE A 95 9.43 9.78 -11.93
C ILE A 95 9.32 11.19 -12.51
N ARG A 96 9.74 11.35 -13.76
CA ARG A 96 9.78 12.65 -14.45
C ARG A 96 8.46 13.43 -14.39
N PRO A 97 7.27 12.87 -14.62
CA PRO A 97 6.00 13.59 -14.49
C PRO A 97 5.74 14.16 -13.09
N LEU A 98 6.26 13.52 -12.03
CA LEU A 98 6.12 14.01 -10.66
C LEU A 98 7.02 15.24 -10.42
N ILE A 99 8.20 15.24 -11.00
CA ILE A 99 9.13 16.38 -10.95
C ILE A 99 8.52 17.58 -11.72
N GLU A 100 8.13 17.37 -12.97
CA GLU A 100 7.52 18.39 -13.82
C GLU A 100 6.24 18.98 -13.20
N TRP A 101 5.45 18.14 -12.54
CA TRP A 101 4.27 18.59 -11.80
C TRP A 101 4.67 19.48 -10.61
N ALA A 102 5.67 19.07 -9.83
CA ALA A 102 6.15 19.85 -8.68
C ALA A 102 6.70 21.22 -9.09
N GLU A 103 7.50 21.28 -10.16
CA GLU A 103 8.05 22.53 -10.70
C GLU A 103 6.97 23.47 -11.22
N ARG A 104 5.92 22.94 -11.86
CA ARG A 104 4.78 23.71 -12.33
C ARG A 104 3.93 24.26 -11.19
N MET A 105 3.68 23.45 -10.15
CA MET A 105 2.83 23.84 -9.03
C MET A 105 3.54 24.74 -8.03
N PHE A 106 4.86 24.62 -7.91
CA PHE A 106 5.68 25.39 -6.97
C PHE A 106 6.86 26.04 -7.71
N PRO A 107 6.62 27.10 -8.49
CA PRO A 107 7.69 27.77 -9.26
C PRO A 107 8.85 28.18 -8.35
N GLY A 108 10.05 27.73 -8.71
CA GLY A 108 11.27 27.97 -7.93
C GLY A 108 11.63 26.87 -6.92
N ILE A 109 10.85 25.82 -6.82
CA ILE A 109 11.22 24.66 -5.99
C ILE A 109 12.46 23.97 -6.56
N ASN A 110 13.43 23.66 -5.70
CA ASN A 110 14.63 22.95 -6.13
C ASN A 110 14.35 21.44 -6.23
N THR A 111 14.43 20.90 -7.43
CA THR A 111 14.25 19.49 -7.74
C THR A 111 15.52 18.79 -8.22
N GLU A 112 16.68 19.44 -8.09
CA GLU A 112 17.97 18.88 -8.53
C GLU A 112 18.28 17.56 -7.83
N TYR A 113 17.94 17.48 -6.54
CA TYR A 113 18.15 16.27 -5.75
C TYR A 113 16.82 15.77 -5.14
N VAL A 114 16.23 14.78 -5.79
CA VAL A 114 15.02 14.11 -5.29
C VAL A 114 15.28 12.65 -4.95
N THR A 115 14.71 12.17 -3.87
CA THR A 115 14.71 10.75 -3.54
C THR A 115 13.49 10.09 -4.17
N SER A 116 13.72 9.21 -5.14
CA SER A 116 12.66 8.44 -5.79
C SER A 116 12.32 7.17 -5.02
N TRP A 117 11.04 6.81 -5.02
CA TRP A 117 10.55 5.58 -4.41
C TRP A 117 9.41 4.98 -5.23
N ALA A 118 9.30 3.64 -5.19
CA ALA A 118 8.18 2.91 -5.77
C ALA A 118 7.65 1.85 -4.80
N GLY A 119 6.34 1.58 -4.84
CA GLY A 119 5.73 0.56 -4.00
C GLY A 119 4.47 -0.01 -4.62
N LEU A 120 4.13 -1.23 -4.20
CA LEU A 120 3.01 -1.99 -4.73
C LEU A 120 1.78 -1.85 -3.83
N ARG A 121 0.70 -1.29 -4.38
CA ARG A 121 -0.60 -1.21 -3.71
C ARG A 121 -1.35 -2.53 -3.89
N PRO A 122 -1.87 -3.14 -2.82
CA PRO A 122 -2.65 -4.37 -2.92
C PRO A 122 -4.08 -4.06 -3.38
N MET A 123 -4.27 -3.89 -4.70
CA MET A 123 -5.56 -3.52 -5.27
C MET A 123 -6.46 -4.74 -5.43
N THR A 124 -7.74 -4.56 -5.15
CA THR A 124 -8.82 -5.52 -5.41
C THR A 124 -9.72 -5.02 -6.54
N PRO A 125 -10.43 -5.89 -7.27
CA PRO A 125 -11.27 -5.47 -8.40
C PRO A 125 -12.38 -4.48 -8.04
N ASN A 126 -12.90 -4.56 -6.82
CA ASN A 126 -13.97 -3.70 -6.31
C ASN A 126 -13.47 -2.58 -5.40
N MET A 127 -12.15 -2.39 -5.29
CA MET A 127 -11.49 -1.39 -4.44
C MET A 127 -11.77 -1.56 -2.93
N MET A 128 -12.40 -2.66 -2.50
CA MET A 128 -12.72 -2.93 -1.11
C MET A 128 -11.69 -3.85 -0.46
N PRO A 129 -11.33 -3.62 0.82
CA PRO A 129 -10.44 -4.52 1.55
C PRO A 129 -11.09 -5.89 1.76
N ILE A 130 -10.23 -6.90 1.88
CA ILE A 130 -10.62 -8.28 2.19
C ILE A 130 -10.44 -8.48 3.69
N VAL A 131 -11.55 -8.49 4.43
CA VAL A 131 -11.59 -8.67 5.88
C VAL A 131 -12.51 -9.85 6.17
N LYS A 132 -11.95 -11.05 6.32
CA LYS A 132 -12.74 -12.29 6.49
C LYS A 132 -11.90 -13.47 6.96
N GLN A 133 -12.56 -14.53 7.44
CA GLN A 133 -11.96 -15.84 7.68
C GLN A 133 -11.65 -16.56 6.35
N SER A 134 -10.63 -17.42 6.36
CA SER A 134 -10.34 -18.37 5.29
C SER A 134 -11.51 -19.34 5.08
N LYS A 135 -11.67 -19.80 3.84
CA LYS A 135 -12.68 -20.84 3.51
C LYS A 135 -12.22 -22.24 3.89
N TYR A 136 -10.90 -22.44 3.94
CA TYR A 136 -10.30 -23.78 4.07
C TYR A 136 -9.60 -24.01 5.41
N ASN A 137 -9.26 -22.96 6.15
CA ASN A 137 -8.65 -23.05 7.47
C ASN A 137 -9.29 -22.05 8.44
N LYS A 138 -9.99 -22.56 9.46
CA LYS A 138 -10.71 -21.75 10.44
C LYS A 138 -9.81 -20.89 11.34
N GLN A 139 -8.53 -21.23 11.46
CA GLN A 139 -7.56 -20.46 12.24
C GLN A 139 -6.93 -19.32 11.44
N VAL A 140 -7.20 -19.23 10.11
CA VAL A 140 -6.62 -18.21 9.23
C VAL A 140 -7.65 -17.15 8.88
N TYR A 141 -7.26 -15.90 9.07
CA TYR A 141 -8.05 -14.71 8.75
C TYR A 141 -7.26 -13.78 7.82
N TYR A 142 -7.96 -12.97 7.04
CA TYR A 142 -7.38 -12.00 6.12
C TYR A 142 -7.84 -10.59 6.51
N ASN A 143 -6.88 -9.66 6.64
CA ASN A 143 -7.11 -8.23 6.73
C ASN A 143 -6.15 -7.53 5.77
N THR A 144 -6.52 -7.45 4.48
CA THR A 144 -5.61 -7.10 3.38
C THR A 144 -6.36 -6.51 2.19
N GLY A 145 -5.66 -6.18 1.11
CA GLY A 145 -6.31 -5.70 -0.13
C GLY A 145 -6.84 -4.27 -0.05
N HIS A 146 -6.29 -3.43 0.82
CA HIS A 146 -6.76 -2.07 1.08
C HIS A 146 -6.42 -1.04 -0.02
N GLY A 147 -5.72 -1.45 -1.06
CA GLY A 147 -5.29 -0.55 -2.12
C GLY A 147 -4.45 0.62 -1.60
N HIS A 148 -4.87 1.84 -1.88
CA HIS A 148 -4.23 3.08 -1.41
C HIS A 148 -4.82 3.61 -0.09
N LEU A 149 -5.85 2.97 0.47
CA LEU A 149 -6.57 3.43 1.66
C LEU A 149 -6.23 2.63 2.93
N GLY A 150 -5.14 1.85 2.92
CA GLY A 150 -4.78 0.98 4.03
C GLY A 150 -4.63 1.71 5.36
N TRP A 151 -3.96 2.84 5.37
CA TRP A 151 -3.83 3.68 6.57
C TRP A 151 -5.20 4.20 7.06
N THR A 152 -5.98 4.78 6.15
CA THR A 152 -7.29 5.38 6.45
C THR A 152 -8.28 4.36 7.04
N LEU A 153 -8.27 3.14 6.51
CA LEU A 153 -9.22 2.09 6.88
C LEU A 153 -8.71 1.19 8.02
N SER A 154 -7.46 1.34 8.47
CA SER A 154 -6.78 0.41 9.38
C SER A 154 -7.55 0.16 10.67
N ALA A 155 -8.00 1.20 11.37
CA ALA A 155 -8.74 1.07 12.62
C ALA A 155 -10.09 0.35 12.43
N LYS A 156 -10.82 0.68 11.37
CA LYS A 156 -12.11 0.05 11.08
C LYS A 156 -11.97 -1.41 10.72
N THR A 157 -11.01 -1.76 9.86
CA THR A 157 -10.80 -3.16 9.45
C THR A 157 -10.20 -4.00 10.57
N ALA A 158 -9.37 -3.41 11.45
CA ALA A 158 -8.91 -4.07 12.66
C ALA A 158 -10.07 -4.42 13.61
N LEU A 159 -11.00 -3.49 13.82
CA LEU A 159 -12.20 -3.74 14.64
C LEU A 159 -13.09 -4.84 14.03
N ILE A 160 -13.28 -4.82 12.70
CA ILE A 160 -14.09 -5.86 12.03
C ILE A 160 -13.47 -7.24 12.23
N ILE A 161 -12.16 -7.39 11.96
CA ILE A 161 -11.50 -8.70 12.07
C ILE A 161 -11.41 -9.18 13.52
N SER A 162 -11.20 -8.30 14.49
CA SER A 162 -11.20 -8.64 15.90
C SER A 162 -12.57 -9.18 16.34
N ASN A 163 -13.65 -8.53 15.94
CA ASN A 163 -15.01 -9.00 16.22
C ASN A 163 -15.32 -10.35 15.55
N GLU A 164 -14.79 -10.57 14.34
CA GLU A 164 -14.96 -11.85 13.63
C GLU A 164 -14.25 -12.99 14.36
N ILE A 165 -13.02 -12.77 14.83
CA ILE A 165 -12.25 -13.74 15.62
C ILE A 165 -12.95 -14.04 16.94
N SER A 166 -13.46 -13.02 17.64
CA SER A 166 -14.13 -13.19 18.95
C SER A 166 -15.45 -13.98 18.88
N LYS A 167 -16.07 -14.04 17.71
CA LYS A 167 -17.31 -14.84 17.50
C LYS A 167 -17.04 -16.32 17.23
N ASN A 168 -15.81 -16.64 16.85
CA ASN A 168 -15.38 -17.98 16.47
C ASN A 168 -14.14 -18.38 17.31
N PRO A 169 -14.29 -18.54 18.64
CA PRO A 169 -13.20 -18.86 19.55
C PRO A 169 -12.61 -20.26 19.31
#